data_bb2d1779cdfe22b91fa2cc1d7168b0bd
#
_entry.id   bb2d1779cdfe22b91fa2cc1d7168b0bd
#
_cell.length_a   1.000
_cell.length_b   1.000
_cell.length_c   1.000
_cell.angle_alpha   90.00
_cell.angle_beta   90.00
_cell.angle_gamma   90.00
#
_symmetry.space_group_name_H-M   'P 1'
#
loop_
_entity.id
_entity.type
_entity.pdbx_description
1 polymer ?
#
loop_
_entity_poly.entity_id
_entity_poly.type
_entity_poly.pdbx_seq_one_letter_code
_entity_poly.pdbx_strand_id
1 'polypeptide(L)'
;MTRHTFFCIDGHTCGNPVRLVAGGGPRLDGTTMMERRAHFLEEFDWIRKGLMFEPRGHDMMSGSILYPPTRDDCDVAILFIETSGCLPMCGHGTIGTVTMALEHGLVTPKEPGVLRLDTPAGLVIAEYRKEGEYVEDVRITNVPSFLYAQGLEVDCPELGRLTVDVAYGGNFYAIVDLQENYRDMADHSAGQLIAWSPVLRQRLNEAYRFAHPLNPDLNR
;
A
#
# COMPACT_ATOMS: atom_id res chain seq x y z
N MET A 1 -12.69 -12.03 -27.94
CA MET A 1 -12.56 -11.60 -26.53
C MET A 1 -11.39 -12.37 -25.92
N THR A 2 -10.39 -11.67 -25.39
CA THR A 2 -9.29 -12.30 -24.67
C THR A 2 -9.79 -12.70 -23.28
N ARG A 3 -9.56 -13.95 -22.85
CA ARG A 3 -9.91 -14.45 -21.54
C ARG A 3 -8.66 -14.39 -20.64
N HIS A 4 -8.81 -13.80 -19.46
CA HIS A 4 -7.77 -13.78 -18.42
C HIS A 4 -8.27 -14.57 -17.20
N THR A 5 -7.36 -15.30 -16.56
CA THR A 5 -7.66 -16.08 -15.35
C THR A 5 -6.66 -15.68 -14.28
N PHE A 6 -7.17 -15.35 -13.09
CA PHE A 6 -6.37 -15.02 -11.92
C PHE A 6 -6.71 -16.01 -10.80
N PHE A 7 -5.70 -16.56 -10.17
CA PHE A 7 -5.85 -17.32 -8.94
C PHE A 7 -5.58 -16.39 -7.76
N CYS A 8 -6.58 -16.21 -6.90
CA CYS A 8 -6.50 -15.28 -5.78
C CYS A 8 -6.76 -16.03 -4.47
N ILE A 9 -6.10 -15.56 -3.41
CA ILE A 9 -6.33 -15.96 -2.02
C ILE A 9 -6.78 -14.71 -1.28
N ASP A 10 -7.93 -14.79 -0.64
CA ASP A 10 -8.49 -13.67 0.11
C ASP A 10 -8.34 -13.90 1.61
N GLY A 11 -7.95 -12.85 2.31
CA GLY A 11 -7.80 -12.80 3.76
C GLY A 11 -8.05 -11.39 4.28
N HIS A 12 -7.68 -11.16 5.54
CA HIS A 12 -7.76 -9.84 6.14
C HIS A 12 -6.69 -9.64 7.21
N THR A 13 -6.30 -8.39 7.46
CA THR A 13 -5.49 -7.99 8.60
C THR A 13 -6.37 -7.17 9.54
N CYS A 14 -6.73 -7.74 10.69
CA CYS A 14 -7.63 -7.10 11.66
C CYS A 14 -8.94 -6.57 11.03
N GLY A 15 -9.53 -7.32 10.11
CA GLY A 15 -10.78 -6.94 9.41
C GLY A 15 -10.57 -6.14 8.13
N ASN A 16 -9.38 -5.62 7.87
CA ASN A 16 -9.09 -4.90 6.62
C ASN A 16 -8.72 -5.91 5.52
N PRO A 17 -9.51 -5.99 4.42
CA PRO A 17 -9.38 -7.06 3.44
C PRO A 17 -8.08 -6.99 2.64
N VAL A 18 -7.54 -8.15 2.30
CA VAL A 18 -6.37 -8.30 1.45
C VAL A 18 -6.59 -9.45 0.46
N ARG A 19 -6.43 -9.17 -0.82
CA ARG A 19 -6.44 -10.19 -1.89
C ARG A 19 -5.02 -10.41 -2.41
N LEU A 20 -4.51 -11.60 -2.24
CA LEU A 20 -3.25 -12.01 -2.85
C LEU A 20 -3.51 -12.63 -4.22
N VAL A 21 -3.00 -12.02 -5.28
CA VAL A 21 -2.98 -12.63 -6.62
C VAL A 21 -1.79 -13.60 -6.67
N ALA A 22 -2.09 -14.87 -6.46
CA ALA A 22 -1.09 -15.95 -6.40
C ALA A 22 -0.75 -16.54 -7.78
N GLY A 23 -1.52 -16.20 -8.82
CA GLY A 23 -1.26 -16.65 -10.18
C GLY A 23 -2.02 -15.84 -11.22
N GLY A 24 -1.52 -15.82 -12.46
CA GLY A 24 -2.12 -15.09 -13.57
C GLY A 24 -1.69 -13.62 -13.70
N GLY A 25 -0.82 -13.14 -12.82
CA GLY A 25 -0.24 -11.80 -12.93
C GLY A 25 0.55 -11.62 -14.24
N PRO A 26 0.61 -10.39 -14.80
CA PRO A 26 1.34 -10.12 -16.02
C PRO A 26 2.85 -10.15 -15.80
N ARG A 27 3.61 -10.41 -16.86
CA ARG A 27 5.04 -10.16 -16.83
C ARG A 27 5.28 -8.65 -16.85
N LEU A 28 6.10 -8.17 -15.92
CA LEU A 28 6.45 -6.75 -15.83
C LEU A 28 7.90 -6.54 -16.28
N ASP A 29 8.10 -5.50 -17.07
CA ASP A 29 9.41 -5.00 -17.44
C ASP A 29 9.90 -4.02 -16.38
N GLY A 30 11.21 -3.97 -16.17
CA GLY A 30 11.87 -3.10 -15.22
C GLY A 30 12.91 -3.84 -14.37
N THR A 31 13.95 -3.10 -14.01
CA THR A 31 15.09 -3.55 -13.20
C THR A 31 14.88 -3.29 -11.71
N THR A 32 13.90 -2.45 -11.38
CA THR A 32 13.48 -2.13 -10.02
C THR A 32 11.98 -2.35 -9.85
N MET A 33 11.51 -2.53 -8.61
CA MET A 33 10.07 -2.65 -8.35
C MET A 33 9.32 -1.35 -8.63
N MET A 34 9.98 -0.19 -8.59
CA MET A 34 9.38 1.08 -8.99
C MET A 34 9.12 1.13 -10.49
N GLU A 35 10.08 0.70 -11.33
CA GLU A 35 9.90 0.60 -12.78
C GLU A 35 8.81 -0.43 -13.14
N ARG A 36 8.79 -1.59 -12.48
CA ARG A 36 7.73 -2.59 -12.65
C ARG A 36 6.35 -2.05 -12.28
N ARG A 37 6.27 -1.25 -11.22
CA ARG A 37 5.04 -0.55 -10.82
C ARG A 37 4.60 0.44 -11.89
N ALA A 38 5.52 1.21 -12.46
CA ALA A 38 5.22 2.15 -13.54
C ALA A 38 4.67 1.42 -14.78
N HIS A 39 5.33 0.36 -15.20
CA HIS A 39 4.88 -0.49 -16.31
C HIS A 39 3.51 -1.12 -16.05
N PHE A 40 3.26 -1.60 -14.82
CA PHE A 40 1.95 -2.13 -14.45
C PHE A 40 0.85 -1.07 -14.57
N LEU A 41 1.09 0.15 -14.09
CA LEU A 41 0.11 1.24 -14.17
C LEU A 41 -0.17 1.67 -15.61
N GLU A 42 0.83 1.64 -16.48
CA GLU A 42 0.72 2.00 -17.90
C GLU A 42 -0.06 0.94 -18.70
N GLU A 43 0.28 -0.34 -18.55
CA GLU A 43 -0.21 -1.39 -19.44
C GLU A 43 -1.27 -2.30 -18.79
N PHE A 44 -1.26 -2.45 -17.46
CA PHE A 44 -2.01 -3.48 -16.74
C PHE A 44 -2.94 -2.97 -15.64
N ASP A 45 -3.15 -1.66 -15.49
CA ASP A 45 -4.02 -1.09 -14.44
C ASP A 45 -5.46 -1.62 -14.50
N TRP A 46 -5.89 -2.12 -15.64
CA TRP A 46 -7.17 -2.80 -15.80
C TRP A 46 -7.30 -4.05 -14.91
N ILE A 47 -6.17 -4.72 -14.57
CA ILE A 47 -6.15 -5.86 -13.65
C ILE A 47 -6.54 -5.40 -12.25
N ARG A 48 -5.89 -4.33 -11.75
CA ARG A 48 -6.24 -3.72 -10.47
C ARG A 48 -7.72 -3.32 -10.44
N LYS A 49 -8.18 -2.60 -11.45
CA LYS A 49 -9.58 -2.20 -11.55
C LYS A 49 -10.52 -3.42 -11.57
N GLY A 50 -10.16 -4.44 -12.32
CA GLY A 50 -10.96 -5.66 -12.44
C GLY A 50 -11.02 -6.52 -11.18
N LEU A 51 -10.01 -6.45 -10.29
CA LEU A 51 -9.92 -7.26 -9.08
C LEU A 51 -10.30 -6.51 -7.79
N MET A 52 -10.10 -5.17 -7.76
CA MET A 52 -10.32 -4.37 -6.55
C MET A 52 -11.69 -3.71 -6.51
N PHE A 53 -12.34 -3.47 -7.65
CA PHE A 53 -13.66 -2.88 -7.72
C PHE A 53 -14.76 -3.92 -7.95
N GLU A 54 -16.01 -3.54 -7.70
CA GLU A 54 -17.18 -4.38 -7.98
C GLU A 54 -17.21 -4.85 -9.44
N PRO A 55 -17.68 -6.07 -9.69
CA PRO A 55 -18.33 -7.01 -8.76
C PRO A 55 -17.37 -7.98 -8.06
N ARG A 56 -16.04 -7.86 -8.22
CA ARG A 56 -15.06 -8.80 -7.63
C ARG A 56 -14.37 -8.27 -6.38
N GLY A 57 -14.38 -6.96 -6.18
CA GLY A 57 -13.88 -6.29 -4.99
C GLY A 57 -14.96 -5.34 -4.43
N HIS A 58 -14.54 -4.34 -3.68
CA HIS A 58 -15.39 -3.31 -3.07
C HIS A 58 -14.54 -2.11 -2.66
N ASP A 59 -15.14 -1.02 -2.19
CA ASP A 59 -14.46 0.24 -1.90
C ASP A 59 -13.26 0.14 -0.94
N MET A 60 -13.27 -0.84 -0.04
CA MET A 60 -12.21 -1.05 0.94
C MET A 60 -11.19 -2.12 0.52
N MET A 61 -11.26 -2.61 -0.74
CA MET A 61 -10.42 -3.72 -1.18
C MET A 61 -8.99 -3.30 -1.40
N SER A 62 -8.08 -4.03 -0.74
CA SER A 62 -6.64 -4.00 -1.01
C SER A 62 -6.18 -5.33 -1.55
N GLY A 63 -5.08 -5.33 -2.28
CA GLY A 63 -4.49 -6.55 -2.78
C GLY A 63 -3.01 -6.40 -3.10
N SER A 64 -2.43 -7.53 -3.48
CA SER A 64 -1.03 -7.64 -3.85
C SER A 64 -0.82 -8.68 -4.94
N ILE A 65 0.27 -8.53 -5.68
CA ILE A 65 0.74 -9.51 -6.66
C ILE A 65 2.18 -9.86 -6.29
N LEU A 66 2.51 -11.16 -6.22
CA LEU A 66 3.87 -11.61 -5.97
C LEU A 66 4.67 -11.68 -7.27
N TYR A 67 5.93 -11.26 -7.18
CA TYR A 67 6.91 -11.34 -8.26
C TYR A 67 8.27 -11.85 -7.76
N PRO A 68 9.11 -12.37 -8.66
CA PRO A 68 10.52 -12.54 -8.35
C PRO A 68 11.15 -11.19 -7.98
N PRO A 69 11.98 -11.13 -6.92
CA PRO A 69 12.59 -9.88 -6.49
C PRO A 69 13.55 -9.33 -7.55
N THR A 70 13.75 -8.03 -7.56
CA THR A 70 14.78 -7.34 -8.36
C THR A 70 16.09 -7.21 -7.60
N ARG A 71 16.04 -7.44 -6.29
CA ARG A 71 17.15 -7.35 -5.34
C ARG A 71 17.61 -8.73 -4.91
N ASP A 72 18.90 -8.96 -4.87
CA ASP A 72 19.49 -10.25 -4.45
C ASP A 72 19.32 -10.54 -2.95
N ASP A 73 19.16 -9.49 -2.15
CA ASP A 73 18.96 -9.58 -0.70
C ASP A 73 17.48 -9.80 -0.29
N CYS A 74 16.56 -9.89 -1.24
CA CYS A 74 15.13 -10.13 -1.00
C CYS A 74 14.73 -11.56 -1.37
N ASP A 75 13.69 -12.06 -0.71
CA ASP A 75 13.10 -13.38 -0.96
C ASP A 75 12.03 -13.32 -2.05
N VAL A 76 11.22 -12.27 -2.03
CA VAL A 76 10.08 -12.06 -2.94
C VAL A 76 9.83 -10.57 -3.14
N ALA A 77 9.24 -10.20 -4.28
CA ALA A 77 8.77 -8.86 -4.52
C ALA A 77 7.25 -8.77 -4.40
N ILE A 78 6.75 -7.63 -3.93
CA ILE A 78 5.32 -7.35 -3.78
C ILE A 78 4.96 -6.08 -4.54
N LEU A 79 3.95 -6.18 -5.40
CA LEU A 79 3.28 -5.04 -6.01
C LEU A 79 1.91 -4.89 -5.34
N PHE A 80 1.68 -3.75 -4.68
CA PHE A 80 0.40 -3.47 -4.02
C PHE A 80 -0.60 -2.87 -5.01
N ILE A 81 -1.81 -3.42 -5.02
CA ILE A 81 -2.92 -2.97 -5.86
C ILE A 81 -4.12 -2.67 -4.97
N GLU A 82 -4.62 -1.45 -5.04
CA GLU A 82 -5.73 -0.99 -4.18
C GLU A 82 -6.77 -0.20 -4.99
N THR A 83 -7.90 0.08 -4.38
CA THR A 83 -8.91 0.97 -4.99
C THR A 83 -8.35 2.37 -5.20
N SER A 84 -7.50 2.86 -4.30
CA SER A 84 -6.84 4.17 -4.39
C SER A 84 -5.71 4.25 -5.42
N GLY A 85 -5.23 3.11 -5.91
CA GLY A 85 -4.13 3.03 -6.88
C GLY A 85 -3.17 1.88 -6.61
N CYS A 86 -1.99 1.97 -7.22
CA CYS A 86 -0.88 1.05 -6.97
C CYS A 86 0.09 1.74 -6.01
N LEU A 87 0.05 1.35 -4.73
CA LEU A 87 0.85 2.00 -3.69
C LEU A 87 2.30 1.52 -3.71
N PRO A 88 3.27 2.38 -3.37
CA PRO A 88 4.65 1.96 -3.18
C PRO A 88 4.83 1.02 -1.97
N MET A 89 4.04 1.22 -0.91
CA MET A 89 4.05 0.39 0.31
C MET A 89 2.65 0.36 0.95
N CYS A 90 2.28 -0.81 1.50
CA CYS A 90 1.04 -0.99 2.24
C CYS A 90 1.28 -1.90 3.45
N GLY A 91 1.15 -1.36 4.67
CA GLY A 91 1.47 -2.09 5.91
C GLY A 91 0.56 -3.30 6.15
N HIS A 92 -0.76 -3.09 6.20
CA HIS A 92 -1.71 -4.18 6.41
C HIS A 92 -1.70 -5.18 5.24
N GLY A 93 -1.54 -4.68 4.01
CA GLY A 93 -1.39 -5.52 2.82
C GLY A 93 -0.15 -6.40 2.89
N THR A 94 0.96 -5.89 3.42
CA THR A 94 2.19 -6.68 3.67
C THR A 94 1.92 -7.80 4.66
N ILE A 95 1.31 -7.50 5.82
CA ILE A 95 1.00 -8.50 6.84
C ILE A 95 0.13 -9.62 6.26
N GLY A 96 -0.98 -9.28 5.62
CA GLY A 96 -1.87 -10.28 5.01
C GLY A 96 -1.21 -11.07 3.88
N THR A 97 -0.43 -10.40 3.03
CA THR A 97 0.30 -11.07 1.93
C THR A 97 1.33 -12.05 2.45
N VAL A 98 2.14 -11.66 3.44
CA VAL A 98 3.15 -12.53 4.06
C VAL A 98 2.48 -13.74 4.71
N THR A 99 1.42 -13.54 5.48
CA THR A 99 0.64 -14.61 6.09
C THR A 99 0.17 -15.62 5.05
N MET A 100 -0.57 -15.17 4.06
CA MET A 100 -1.11 -16.04 3.01
C MET A 100 -0.01 -16.72 2.18
N ALA A 101 1.07 -16.00 1.85
CA ALA A 101 2.16 -16.55 1.06
C ALA A 101 2.92 -17.67 1.78
N LEU A 102 3.10 -17.54 3.10
CA LEU A 102 3.76 -18.55 3.94
C LEU A 102 2.86 -19.76 4.22
N GLU A 103 1.58 -19.53 4.51
CA GLU A 103 0.62 -20.61 4.80
C GLU A 103 0.31 -21.47 3.57
N HIS A 104 0.32 -20.86 2.39
CA HIS A 104 0.08 -21.57 1.13
C HIS A 104 1.36 -22.00 0.40
N GLY A 105 2.54 -21.84 1.02
CA GLY A 105 3.80 -22.28 0.44
C GLY A 105 4.18 -21.57 -0.88
N LEU A 106 3.73 -20.33 -1.07
CA LEU A 106 4.02 -19.55 -2.28
C LEU A 106 5.40 -18.92 -2.27
N VAL A 107 6.02 -18.82 -1.11
CA VAL A 107 7.37 -18.29 -0.91
C VAL A 107 8.17 -19.20 0.01
N THR A 108 9.47 -19.28 -0.24
CA THR A 108 10.42 -19.99 0.64
C THR A 108 11.43 -18.97 1.15
N PRO A 109 11.36 -18.57 2.44
CA PRO A 109 12.32 -17.65 3.03
C PRO A 109 13.75 -18.21 2.99
N LYS A 110 14.74 -17.36 2.72
CA LYS A 110 16.17 -17.68 2.82
C LYS A 110 16.60 -17.89 4.27
N GLU A 111 15.95 -17.19 5.19
CA GLU A 111 16.19 -17.22 6.63
C GLU A 111 14.89 -17.59 7.37
N PRO A 112 14.86 -18.66 8.18
CA PRO A 112 13.66 -19.00 8.95
C PRO A 112 13.23 -17.87 9.89
N GLY A 113 11.93 -17.55 9.90
CA GLY A 113 11.35 -16.49 10.71
C GLY A 113 11.47 -15.07 10.13
N VAL A 114 12.14 -14.92 8.98
CA VAL A 114 12.34 -13.61 8.32
C VAL A 114 12.03 -13.73 6.85
N LEU A 115 11.24 -12.80 6.33
CA LEU A 115 10.99 -12.63 4.90
C LEU A 115 11.39 -11.21 4.48
N ARG A 116 12.31 -11.12 3.52
CA ARG A 116 12.79 -9.84 2.97
C ARG A 116 12.03 -9.54 1.69
N LEU A 117 11.34 -8.41 1.71
CA LEU A 117 10.38 -8.03 0.67
C LEU A 117 10.94 -6.88 -0.16
N ASP A 118 10.98 -7.09 -1.47
CA ASP A 118 11.29 -6.05 -2.45
C ASP A 118 9.99 -5.32 -2.83
N THR A 119 9.85 -4.08 -2.40
CA THR A 119 8.67 -3.26 -2.68
C THR A 119 9.04 -2.04 -3.52
N PRO A 120 8.08 -1.39 -4.19
CA PRO A 120 8.37 -0.14 -4.90
C PRO A 120 8.97 0.96 -4.00
N ALA A 121 8.65 0.96 -2.70
CA ALA A 121 9.24 1.89 -1.74
C ALA A 121 10.67 1.50 -1.29
N GLY A 122 11.07 0.24 -1.50
CA GLY A 122 12.36 -0.32 -1.09
C GLY A 122 12.24 -1.62 -0.30
N LEU A 123 13.29 -1.94 0.46
CA LEU A 123 13.34 -3.14 1.31
C LEU A 123 12.42 -2.99 2.51
N VAL A 124 11.53 -3.96 2.68
CA VAL A 124 10.72 -4.16 3.89
C VAL A 124 11.05 -5.53 4.48
N ILE A 125 11.27 -5.60 5.79
CA ILE A 125 11.58 -6.85 6.48
C ILE A 125 10.34 -7.28 7.28
N ALA A 126 9.89 -8.50 7.05
CA ALA A 126 8.81 -9.13 7.80
C ALA A 126 9.38 -10.25 8.67
N GLU A 127 9.36 -10.05 9.98
CA GLU A 127 9.63 -11.10 10.97
C GLU A 127 8.29 -11.79 11.27
N TYR A 128 8.27 -13.12 11.29
CA TYR A 128 7.03 -13.86 11.51
C TYR A 128 7.22 -15.03 12.48
N ARG A 129 6.16 -15.38 13.20
CA ARG A 129 6.08 -16.63 13.94
C ARG A 129 5.07 -17.55 13.27
N LYS A 130 5.40 -18.81 13.19
CA LYS A 130 4.56 -19.84 12.62
C LYS A 130 4.42 -21.02 13.60
N GLU A 131 3.17 -21.45 13.85
CA GLU A 131 2.87 -22.65 14.60
C GLU A 131 2.19 -23.65 13.66
N GLY A 132 2.89 -24.75 13.37
CA GLY A 132 2.44 -25.70 12.35
C GLY A 132 2.36 -25.04 10.96
N GLU A 133 1.16 -25.03 10.39
CA GLU A 133 0.92 -24.42 9.07
C GLU A 133 0.47 -22.96 9.16
N TYR A 134 0.14 -22.43 10.35
CA TYR A 134 -0.44 -21.12 10.54
C TYR A 134 0.60 -20.09 10.97
N VAL A 135 0.49 -18.88 10.43
CA VAL A 135 1.25 -17.70 10.83
C VAL A 135 0.50 -16.97 11.93
N GLU A 136 1.06 -16.95 13.13
CA GLU A 136 0.43 -16.33 14.30
C GLU A 136 0.55 -14.81 14.32
N ASP A 137 1.73 -14.30 13.95
CA ASP A 137 1.97 -12.87 13.84
C ASP A 137 3.01 -12.54 12.77
N VAL A 138 2.93 -11.30 12.30
CA VAL A 138 3.90 -10.70 11.38
C VAL A 138 4.24 -9.31 11.90
N ARG A 139 5.54 -9.09 12.16
CA ARG A 139 6.11 -7.79 12.50
C ARG A 139 6.86 -7.23 11.32
N ILE A 140 6.56 -5.99 10.92
CA ILE A 140 7.24 -5.35 9.80
C ILE A 140 8.23 -4.29 10.28
N THR A 141 9.43 -4.29 9.70
CA THR A 141 10.34 -3.15 9.68
C THR A 141 10.21 -2.50 8.31
N ASN A 142 9.54 -1.33 8.32
CA ASN A 142 9.25 -0.58 7.09
C ASN A 142 10.49 0.16 6.57
N VAL A 143 10.38 0.74 5.37
CA VAL A 143 11.37 1.70 4.87
C VAL A 143 11.51 2.88 5.83
N PRO A 144 12.66 3.61 5.84
CA PRO A 144 12.84 4.76 6.70
C PRO A 144 11.71 5.78 6.57
N SER A 145 11.22 6.27 7.70
CA SER A 145 10.21 7.33 7.78
C SER A 145 10.84 8.66 8.19
N PHE A 146 10.27 9.75 7.72
CA PHE A 146 10.73 11.09 8.08
C PHE A 146 9.59 12.12 7.96
N LEU A 147 9.70 13.20 8.73
CA LEU A 147 8.85 14.36 8.59
C LEU A 147 9.32 15.14 7.36
N TYR A 148 8.41 15.34 6.41
CA TYR A 148 8.70 16.05 5.16
C TYR A 148 8.46 17.54 5.26
N ALA A 149 7.34 17.94 5.81
CA ALA A 149 6.96 19.34 6.00
C ALA A 149 6.04 19.48 7.21
N GLN A 150 6.09 20.65 7.87
CA GLN A 150 5.21 20.98 8.99
C GLN A 150 4.45 22.26 8.71
N GLY A 151 3.22 22.34 9.26
CA GLY A 151 2.45 23.56 9.28
C GLY A 151 1.98 24.03 7.90
N LEU A 152 1.73 23.10 6.96
CA LEU A 152 1.18 23.46 5.66
C LEU A 152 -0.29 23.87 5.82
N GLU A 153 -0.65 25.00 5.23
CA GLU A 153 -2.04 25.47 5.25
C GLU A 153 -2.82 24.92 4.05
N VAL A 154 -4.03 24.46 4.30
CA VAL A 154 -4.95 23.96 3.27
C VAL A 154 -6.38 24.28 3.61
N ASP A 155 -7.17 24.70 2.64
CA ASP A 155 -8.60 24.94 2.81
C ASP A 155 -9.40 23.65 2.60
N CYS A 156 -10.11 23.20 3.62
CA CYS A 156 -11.08 22.13 3.56
C CYS A 156 -12.49 22.74 3.60
N PRO A 157 -13.33 22.56 2.58
CA PRO A 157 -14.62 23.27 2.49
C PRO A 157 -15.51 23.14 3.72
N GLU A 158 -15.51 21.97 4.37
CA GLU A 158 -16.38 21.65 5.50
C GLU A 158 -15.75 22.04 6.87
N LEU A 159 -14.43 22.06 6.96
CA LEU A 159 -13.69 22.34 8.19
C LEU A 159 -13.01 23.70 8.20
N GLY A 160 -13.03 24.42 7.06
CA GLY A 160 -12.30 25.67 6.91
C GLY A 160 -10.80 25.44 6.70
N ARG A 161 -9.98 26.41 7.10
CA ARG A 161 -8.52 26.32 6.96
C ARG A 161 -7.95 25.38 8.00
N LEU A 162 -7.21 24.38 7.53
CA LEU A 162 -6.48 23.42 8.35
C LEU A 162 -4.98 23.66 8.22
N THR A 163 -4.27 23.37 9.31
CA THR A 163 -2.83 23.22 9.34
C THR A 163 -2.52 21.72 9.35
N VAL A 164 -1.66 21.27 8.45
CA VAL A 164 -1.32 19.86 8.33
C VAL A 164 0.18 19.65 8.29
N ASP A 165 0.64 18.55 8.86
CA ASP A 165 1.99 18.06 8.69
C ASP A 165 2.02 16.99 7.58
N VAL A 166 3.16 16.86 6.90
CA VAL A 166 3.36 15.84 5.89
C VAL A 166 4.55 14.98 6.26
N ALA A 167 4.32 13.68 6.39
CA ALA A 167 5.37 12.70 6.68
C ALA A 167 5.42 11.63 5.59
N TYR A 168 6.59 11.00 5.44
CA TYR A 168 6.83 9.86 4.58
C TYR A 168 7.05 8.60 5.41
N GLY A 169 6.44 7.48 4.98
CA GLY A 169 6.62 6.15 5.57
C GLY A 169 6.34 5.05 4.54
N GLY A 170 6.94 5.19 3.34
CA GLY A 170 6.64 4.35 2.16
C GLY A 170 5.63 5.00 1.22
N ASN A 171 4.78 5.86 1.74
CA ASN A 171 3.92 6.81 1.03
C ASN A 171 4.00 8.15 1.76
N PHE A 172 3.52 9.23 1.12
CA PHE A 172 3.31 10.50 1.79
C PHE A 172 1.93 10.53 2.47
N TYR A 173 1.90 11.03 3.69
CA TYR A 173 0.69 11.18 4.49
C TYR A 173 0.53 12.61 4.95
N ALA A 174 -0.64 13.20 4.69
CA ALA A 174 -1.05 14.43 5.33
C ALA A 174 -1.65 14.08 6.70
N ILE A 175 -1.09 14.64 7.74
CA ILE A 175 -1.46 14.40 9.13
C ILE A 175 -2.20 15.63 9.63
N VAL A 176 -3.46 15.45 9.99
CA VAL A 176 -4.31 16.48 10.58
C VAL A 176 -4.35 16.26 12.08
N ASP A 177 -3.58 17.06 12.81
CA ASP A 177 -3.63 17.06 14.27
C ASP A 177 -4.83 17.86 14.80
N LEU A 178 -5.13 17.67 16.08
CA LEU A 178 -6.19 18.40 16.76
C LEU A 178 -5.91 19.91 16.68
N GLN A 179 -6.94 20.67 16.30
CA GLN A 179 -6.86 22.10 16.12
C GLN A 179 -8.25 22.74 16.35
N GLU A 180 -8.36 24.05 16.28
CA GLU A 180 -9.58 24.77 16.66
C GLU A 180 -10.84 24.25 15.95
N ASN A 181 -10.75 23.97 14.66
CA ASN A 181 -11.83 23.50 13.80
C ASN A 181 -11.81 21.97 13.54
N TYR A 182 -10.91 21.22 14.19
CA TYR A 182 -10.86 19.75 14.17
C TYR A 182 -10.39 19.24 15.54
N ARG A 183 -11.34 18.99 16.45
CA ARG A 183 -11.04 18.70 17.87
C ARG A 183 -10.88 17.21 18.17
N ASP A 184 -11.68 16.37 17.56
CA ASP A 184 -11.60 14.93 17.73
C ASP A 184 -12.13 14.23 16.47
N MET A 185 -11.51 13.13 16.12
CA MET A 185 -12.00 12.25 15.05
C MET A 185 -13.36 11.64 15.43
N ALA A 186 -13.60 11.41 16.72
CA ALA A 186 -14.84 10.85 17.23
C ALA A 186 -16.04 11.80 17.11
N ASP A 187 -15.82 13.11 16.91
CA ASP A 187 -16.87 14.09 16.66
C ASP A 187 -17.50 13.95 15.25
N HIS A 188 -16.91 13.12 14.41
CA HIS A 188 -17.27 12.97 13.01
C HIS A 188 -17.65 11.53 12.66
N SER A 189 -18.65 11.36 11.82
CA SER A 189 -18.99 10.05 11.27
C SER A 189 -17.93 9.57 10.27
N ALA A 190 -17.77 8.25 10.13
CA ALA A 190 -16.88 7.68 9.12
C ALA A 190 -17.20 8.19 7.70
N GLY A 191 -18.49 8.38 7.38
CA GLY A 191 -18.91 8.92 6.08
C GLY A 191 -18.41 10.34 5.82
N GLN A 192 -18.40 11.20 6.84
CA GLN A 192 -17.84 12.56 6.74
C GLN A 192 -16.33 12.51 6.48
N LEU A 193 -15.58 11.72 7.27
CA LEU A 193 -14.14 11.58 7.11
C LEU A 193 -13.75 11.02 5.73
N ILE A 194 -14.51 10.05 5.24
CA ILE A 194 -14.34 9.46 3.90
C ILE A 194 -14.62 10.51 2.81
N ALA A 195 -15.61 11.36 2.98
CA ALA A 195 -15.94 12.42 2.02
C ALA A 195 -14.88 13.54 2.00
N TRP A 196 -14.35 13.93 3.16
CA TRP A 196 -13.39 15.04 3.27
C TRP A 196 -11.97 14.68 2.88
N SER A 197 -11.53 13.46 3.19
CA SER A 197 -10.14 13.02 2.95
C SER A 197 -9.69 13.16 1.49
N PRO A 198 -10.46 12.76 0.46
CA PRO A 198 -10.09 12.98 -0.93
C PRO A 198 -9.99 14.46 -1.31
N VAL A 199 -10.89 15.29 -0.77
CA VAL A 199 -10.89 16.74 -1.03
C VAL A 199 -9.64 17.38 -0.45
N LEU A 200 -9.32 17.07 0.81
CA LEU A 200 -8.11 17.54 1.47
C LEU A 200 -6.84 17.13 0.69
N ARG A 201 -6.75 15.86 0.32
CA ARG A 201 -5.63 15.36 -0.48
C ARG A 201 -5.51 16.08 -1.82
N GLN A 202 -6.62 16.31 -2.51
CA GLN A 202 -6.62 17.03 -3.78
C GLN A 202 -6.09 18.45 -3.61
N ARG A 203 -6.59 19.20 -2.62
CA ARG A 203 -6.17 20.58 -2.33
C ARG A 203 -4.68 20.67 -2.00
N LEU A 204 -4.18 19.73 -1.19
CA LEU A 204 -2.76 19.66 -0.88
C LEU A 204 -1.91 19.41 -2.13
N ASN A 205 -2.33 18.51 -3.01
CA ASN A 205 -1.62 18.20 -4.25
C ASN A 205 -1.71 19.34 -5.29
N GLU A 206 -2.74 20.19 -5.24
CA GLU A 206 -2.85 21.40 -6.06
C GLU A 206 -1.90 22.50 -5.55
N ALA A 207 -1.78 22.66 -4.22
CA ALA A 207 -0.98 23.71 -3.60
C ALA A 207 0.52 23.34 -3.47
N TYR A 208 0.84 22.08 -3.25
CA TYR A 208 2.18 21.62 -2.91
C TYR A 208 2.63 20.46 -3.80
N ARG A 209 3.95 20.25 -3.87
CA ARG A 209 4.57 19.11 -4.55
C ARG A 209 5.35 18.27 -3.54
N PHE A 210 5.06 16.98 -3.52
CA PHE A 210 5.71 16.03 -2.62
C PHE A 210 6.51 15.03 -3.46
N ALA A 211 7.79 14.88 -3.14
CA ALA A 211 8.66 13.89 -3.75
C ALA A 211 9.74 13.45 -2.76
N HIS A 212 10.03 12.17 -2.74
CA HIS A 212 11.08 11.65 -1.87
C HIS A 212 12.46 12.20 -2.29
N PRO A 213 13.28 12.71 -1.36
CA PRO A 213 14.53 13.40 -1.71
C PRO A 213 15.53 12.56 -2.50
N LEU A 214 15.56 11.25 -2.25
CA LEU A 214 16.47 10.30 -2.89
C LEU A 214 15.84 9.52 -4.05
N ASN A 215 14.51 9.56 -4.21
CA ASN A 215 13.79 8.88 -5.27
C ASN A 215 12.54 9.67 -5.68
N PRO A 216 12.67 10.60 -6.65
CA PRO A 216 11.57 11.47 -7.07
C PRO A 216 10.33 10.75 -7.61
N ASP A 217 10.44 9.49 -8.02
CA ASP A 217 9.30 8.68 -8.50
C ASP A 217 8.38 8.27 -7.34
N LEU A 218 8.87 8.34 -6.09
CA LEU A 218 8.08 8.25 -4.88
C LEU A 218 7.45 9.62 -4.57
N ASN A 219 6.31 9.89 -5.17
CA ASN A 219 5.63 11.21 -5.15
C ASN A 219 4.14 11.11 -4.74
N ARG A 220 3.76 10.07 -4.01
CA ARG A 220 2.41 9.78 -3.51
C ARG A 220 2.42 9.34 -2.07
#